data_ecb8eac262b95030550522a12b460561
#
_entry.id   ecb8eac262b95030550522a12b460561
#
_cell.length_a   1.000
_cell.length_b   1.000
_cell.length_c   1.000
_cell.angle_alpha   90.00
_cell.angle_beta   90.00
_cell.angle_gamma   90.00
#
_symmetry.space_group_name_H-M   'P 1'
#
loop_
_entity.id
_entity.type
_entity.pdbx_description
1 polymer ?
#
loop_
_entity_poly.entity_id
_entity_poly.type
_entity_poly.pdbx_seq_one_letter_code
_entity_poly.pdbx_strand_id
1 'polypeptide(L)'
;MSHWPLGVTAWALLGPLFVLAASPLLDGVARKVRARLESRAGPPVLQGYVDLAKLADKREVSAGVGSLANLMPWVALAAAVAAGLLLPIGGITPLGFAGDGLVLLYLLALSSAALALAGSASASPFAFLGASREMLLLFFVEPIVAGALFVLGLKAGSFRLADAVAWQGAHGPGVSGVLAAAALLLALLAYMGRLPFDLPEADQELLGGTSIEFGGRRLALLRWTLFVRWLVVAWLVAEVFVPTPLPLVFALPLAFVKVTGLVVLVAGASALVARLRVDHARAWLVQVGLLMAFAIVFALIGS
;
A
#
# COMPACT_ATOMS: atom_id res chain seq x y z
N MET A 1 7.19 -20.88 23.97
CA MET A 1 7.66 -20.78 22.57
C MET A 1 7.43 -22.02 21.70
N SER A 2 6.36 -22.81 21.83
CA SER A 2 6.28 -24.13 21.19
C SER A 2 4.93 -24.52 20.55
N HIS A 3 4.06 -23.57 20.21
CA HIS A 3 2.73 -23.92 19.64
C HIS A 3 2.43 -23.33 18.25
N TRP A 4 3.43 -22.94 17.47
CA TRP A 4 3.24 -22.19 16.21
C TRP A 4 3.55 -22.87 14.87
N PRO A 5 4.03 -24.12 14.74
CA PRO A 5 4.28 -24.66 13.40
C PRO A 5 3.00 -24.73 12.55
N LEU A 6 1.86 -25.07 13.14
CA LEU A 6 0.58 -25.16 12.44
C LEU A 6 0.01 -23.76 12.07
N GLY A 7 0.18 -22.75 12.93
CA GLY A 7 -0.27 -21.38 12.65
C GLY A 7 0.54 -20.70 11.55
N VAL A 8 1.86 -20.86 11.56
CA VAL A 8 2.77 -20.35 10.55
C VAL A 8 2.52 -20.97 9.19
N THR A 9 2.39 -22.31 9.14
CA THR A 9 2.10 -23.01 7.89
C THR A 9 0.71 -22.68 7.36
N ALA A 10 -0.30 -22.58 8.23
CA ALA A 10 -1.65 -22.14 7.84
C ALA A 10 -1.64 -20.73 7.27
N TRP A 11 -0.91 -19.77 7.89
CA TRP A 11 -0.80 -18.42 7.37
C TRP A 11 0.00 -18.35 6.06
N ALA A 12 1.06 -19.11 5.92
CA ALA A 12 1.83 -19.17 4.67
C ALA A 12 0.97 -19.63 3.48
N LEU A 13 -0.01 -20.50 3.71
CA LEU A 13 -0.92 -21.01 2.68
C LEU A 13 -2.17 -20.12 2.49
N LEU A 14 -2.79 -19.70 3.58
CA LEU A 14 -4.05 -18.94 3.55
C LEU A 14 -3.84 -17.43 3.44
N GLY A 15 -2.70 -16.91 3.91
CA GLY A 15 -2.36 -15.48 3.86
C GLY A 15 -2.38 -14.89 2.45
N PRO A 16 -1.75 -15.52 1.44
CA PRO A 16 -1.83 -15.03 0.06
C PRO A 16 -3.26 -14.94 -0.44
N LEU A 17 -4.09 -15.96 -0.15
CA LEU A 17 -5.49 -15.99 -0.54
C LEU A 17 -6.29 -14.90 0.17
N PHE A 18 -6.02 -14.67 1.45
CA PHE A 18 -6.64 -13.60 2.22
C PHE A 18 -6.28 -12.21 1.65
N VAL A 19 -5.00 -11.94 1.41
CA VAL A 19 -4.53 -10.66 0.86
C VAL A 19 -5.13 -10.39 -0.51
N LEU A 20 -5.14 -11.39 -1.38
CA LEU A 20 -5.72 -11.30 -2.72
C LEU A 20 -7.24 -11.12 -2.65
N ALA A 21 -7.93 -11.83 -1.77
CA ALA A 21 -9.38 -11.73 -1.64
C ALA A 21 -9.82 -10.43 -0.96
N ALA A 22 -9.15 -9.97 0.09
CA ALA A 22 -9.54 -8.77 0.84
C ALA A 22 -9.30 -7.47 0.06
N SER A 23 -8.27 -7.42 -0.80
CA SER A 23 -7.86 -6.19 -1.46
C SER A 23 -8.91 -5.59 -2.42
N PRO A 24 -9.63 -6.32 -3.29
CA PRO A 24 -10.66 -5.73 -4.14
C PRO A 24 -11.89 -5.26 -3.35
N LEU A 25 -12.14 -5.86 -2.18
CA LEU A 25 -13.24 -5.46 -1.30
C LEU A 25 -13.01 -4.04 -0.77
N LEU A 26 -11.80 -3.74 -0.32
CA LEU A 26 -11.43 -2.40 0.16
C LEU A 26 -11.54 -1.34 -0.93
N ASP A 27 -11.12 -1.66 -2.16
CA ASP A 27 -11.32 -0.77 -3.29
C ASP A 27 -12.81 -0.50 -3.56
N GLY A 28 -13.65 -1.53 -3.49
CA GLY A 28 -15.10 -1.40 -3.61
C GLY A 28 -15.70 -0.51 -2.54
N VAL A 29 -15.26 -0.63 -1.28
CA VAL A 29 -15.66 0.24 -0.17
C VAL A 29 -15.25 1.68 -0.46
N ALA A 30 -13.98 1.91 -0.83
CA ALA A 30 -13.48 3.25 -1.15
C ALA A 30 -14.28 3.93 -2.26
N ARG A 31 -14.55 3.21 -3.36
CA ARG A 31 -15.39 3.71 -4.48
C ARG A 31 -16.82 4.02 -4.03
N LYS A 32 -17.40 3.19 -3.18
CA LYS A 32 -18.76 3.39 -2.65
C LYS A 32 -18.84 4.63 -1.76
N VAL A 33 -17.90 4.79 -0.83
CA VAL A 33 -17.82 5.94 0.08
C VAL A 33 -17.67 7.23 -0.70
N ARG A 34 -16.69 7.28 -1.63
CA ARG A 34 -16.48 8.44 -2.47
C ARG A 34 -17.72 8.82 -3.26
N ALA A 35 -18.38 7.85 -3.92
CA ALA A 35 -19.60 8.12 -4.67
C ALA A 35 -20.74 8.69 -3.80
N ARG A 36 -20.84 8.21 -2.56
CA ARG A 36 -21.84 8.74 -1.60
C ARG A 36 -21.56 10.17 -1.19
N LEU A 37 -20.29 10.51 -0.95
CA LEU A 37 -19.87 11.89 -0.65
C LEU A 37 -20.11 12.83 -1.83
N GLU A 38 -19.97 12.32 -3.06
CA GLU A 38 -20.27 13.05 -4.29
C GLU A 38 -21.78 13.02 -4.66
N SER A 39 -22.67 12.62 -3.74
CA SER A 39 -24.12 12.50 -3.94
C SER A 39 -24.53 11.54 -5.08
N ARG A 40 -23.71 10.52 -5.35
CA ARG A 40 -23.96 9.48 -6.36
C ARG A 40 -24.21 8.12 -5.72
N ALA A 41 -24.96 7.23 -6.40
CA ALA A 41 -25.25 5.89 -5.90
C ALA A 41 -23.98 5.02 -5.79
N GLY A 42 -23.04 5.18 -6.69
CA GLY A 42 -21.79 4.42 -6.76
C GLY A 42 -22.00 2.94 -7.14
N PRO A 43 -20.89 2.25 -7.52
CA PRO A 43 -20.94 0.85 -7.89
C PRO A 43 -21.18 -0.05 -6.64
N PRO A 44 -21.60 -1.32 -6.85
CA PRO A 44 -21.63 -2.30 -5.79
C PRO A 44 -20.21 -2.54 -5.21
N VAL A 45 -20.13 -2.88 -3.92
CA VAL A 45 -18.83 -3.08 -3.23
C VAL A 45 -18.01 -4.22 -3.86
N LEU A 46 -18.67 -5.21 -4.43
CA LEU A 46 -18.02 -6.35 -5.10
C LEU A 46 -17.59 -6.06 -6.55
N GLN A 47 -17.76 -4.83 -7.03
CA GLN A 47 -17.42 -4.46 -8.41
C GLN A 47 -15.95 -4.75 -8.77
N GLY A 48 -15.03 -4.60 -7.82
CA GLY A 48 -13.61 -4.89 -8.02
C GLY A 48 -13.34 -6.33 -8.48
N TYR A 49 -14.06 -7.29 -7.92
CA TYR A 49 -13.93 -8.71 -8.33
C TYR A 49 -14.49 -8.94 -9.72
N VAL A 50 -15.64 -8.33 -10.03
CA VAL A 50 -16.27 -8.44 -11.36
C VAL A 50 -15.37 -7.82 -12.43
N ASP A 51 -14.73 -6.68 -12.13
CA ASP A 51 -13.81 -6.02 -13.06
C ASP A 51 -12.57 -6.87 -13.30
N LEU A 52 -11.98 -7.45 -12.24
CA LEU A 52 -10.84 -8.36 -12.36
C LEU A 52 -11.19 -9.63 -13.15
N ALA A 53 -12.34 -10.24 -12.86
CA ALA A 53 -12.80 -11.44 -13.57
C ALA A 53 -13.04 -11.16 -15.07
N LYS A 54 -13.68 -10.04 -15.41
CA LYS A 54 -13.87 -9.62 -16.80
C LYS A 54 -12.56 -9.39 -17.53
N LEU A 55 -11.57 -8.80 -16.86
CA LEU A 55 -10.25 -8.60 -17.44
C LEU A 55 -9.50 -9.92 -17.63
N ALA A 56 -9.61 -10.84 -16.67
CA ALA A 56 -8.97 -12.14 -16.75
C ALA A 56 -9.50 -13.02 -17.90
N ASP A 57 -10.78 -12.84 -18.27
CA ASP A 57 -11.42 -13.56 -19.37
C ASP A 57 -11.15 -12.93 -20.76
N LYS A 58 -10.74 -11.65 -20.79
CA LYS A 58 -10.43 -10.97 -22.07
C LYS A 58 -9.12 -11.50 -22.68
N ARG A 59 -9.08 -11.50 -24.03
CA ARG A 59 -7.85 -11.80 -24.78
C ARG A 59 -6.77 -10.77 -24.44
N GLU A 60 -5.55 -11.27 -24.29
CA GLU A 60 -4.39 -10.40 -24.11
C GLU A 60 -4.10 -9.67 -25.41
N VAL A 61 -4.12 -8.35 -25.34
CA VAL A 61 -3.64 -7.48 -26.42
C VAL A 61 -2.39 -6.81 -25.88
N SER A 62 -1.25 -7.13 -26.45
CA SER A 62 0.01 -6.44 -26.16
C SER A 62 0.57 -5.88 -27.47
N ALA A 63 0.61 -4.58 -27.60
CA ALA A 63 1.18 -3.91 -28.76
C ALA A 63 2.71 -3.98 -28.69
N GLY A 64 3.33 -5.06 -29.22
CA GLY A 64 4.77 -5.14 -29.39
C GLY A 64 5.62 -5.12 -28.12
N VAL A 65 5.04 -5.47 -26.99
CA VAL A 65 5.67 -5.37 -25.66
C VAL A 65 6.68 -6.51 -25.48
N GLY A 66 7.93 -6.18 -25.18
CA GLY A 66 9.01 -7.14 -24.94
C GLY A 66 8.76 -8.09 -23.76
N SER A 67 9.58 -9.12 -23.63
CA SER A 67 9.48 -10.12 -22.56
C SER A 67 9.52 -9.52 -21.15
N LEU A 68 10.29 -8.46 -20.95
CA LEU A 68 10.41 -7.76 -19.66
C LEU A 68 9.07 -7.16 -19.21
N ALA A 69 8.40 -6.38 -20.07
CA ALA A 69 7.12 -5.77 -19.73
C ALA A 69 6.04 -6.83 -19.47
N ASN A 70 6.14 -8.00 -20.12
CA ASN A 70 5.22 -9.11 -19.89
C ASN A 70 5.41 -9.80 -18.52
N LEU A 71 6.63 -9.80 -17.99
CA LEU A 71 6.97 -10.40 -16.70
C LEU A 71 6.66 -9.48 -15.51
N MET A 72 6.83 -8.17 -15.68
CA MET A 72 6.74 -7.20 -14.58
C MET A 72 5.39 -7.20 -13.84
N PRO A 73 4.20 -7.36 -14.47
CA PRO A 73 2.94 -7.45 -13.74
C PRO A 73 2.89 -8.60 -12.73
N TRP A 74 3.50 -9.74 -13.06
CA TRP A 74 3.61 -10.89 -12.15
C TRP A 74 4.55 -10.62 -10.99
N VAL A 75 5.71 -10.03 -11.28
CA VAL A 75 6.68 -9.63 -10.23
C VAL A 75 6.06 -8.61 -9.27
N ALA A 76 5.35 -7.62 -9.81
CA ALA A 76 4.69 -6.59 -9.03
C ALA A 76 3.65 -7.16 -8.05
N LEU A 77 2.79 -8.07 -8.53
CA LEU A 77 1.78 -8.71 -7.70
C LEU A 77 2.41 -9.66 -6.68
N ALA A 78 3.38 -10.49 -7.10
CA ALA A 78 4.06 -11.42 -6.20
C ALA A 78 4.77 -10.69 -5.05
N ALA A 79 5.47 -9.59 -5.35
CA ALA A 79 6.14 -8.76 -4.34
C ALA A 79 5.14 -8.11 -3.38
N ALA A 80 4.01 -7.58 -3.87
CA ALA A 80 2.97 -7.00 -3.04
C ALA A 80 2.31 -8.03 -2.11
N VAL A 81 2.02 -9.23 -2.63
CA VAL A 81 1.47 -10.34 -1.83
C VAL A 81 2.48 -10.81 -0.78
N ALA A 82 3.76 -10.97 -1.15
CA ALA A 82 4.82 -11.34 -0.22
C ALA A 82 4.97 -10.30 0.91
N ALA A 83 4.88 -9.00 0.61
CA ALA A 83 4.84 -7.95 1.61
C ALA A 83 3.64 -8.10 2.56
N GLY A 84 2.47 -8.47 2.03
CA GLY A 84 1.27 -8.72 2.82
C GLY A 84 1.40 -9.88 3.82
N LEU A 85 2.24 -10.88 3.53
CA LEU A 85 2.49 -12.00 4.44
C LEU A 85 3.32 -11.63 5.67
N LEU A 86 4.09 -10.54 5.59
CA LEU A 86 4.91 -10.03 6.70
C LEU A 86 4.15 -9.11 7.65
N LEU A 87 2.87 -8.81 7.36
CA LEU A 87 2.09 -7.89 8.18
C LEU A 87 1.81 -8.45 9.57
N PRO A 88 1.87 -7.61 10.61
CA PRO A 88 1.47 -8.01 11.95
C PRO A 88 -0.05 -8.15 12.06
N ILE A 89 -0.49 -9.14 12.83
CA ILE A 89 -1.89 -9.40 13.13
C ILE A 89 -2.01 -9.66 14.62
N GLY A 90 -2.70 -8.78 15.35
CA GLY A 90 -2.87 -8.94 16.79
C GLY A 90 -1.57 -8.92 17.58
N GLY A 91 -0.57 -8.17 17.13
CA GLY A 91 0.75 -8.11 17.77
C GLY A 91 1.72 -9.24 17.41
N ILE A 92 1.34 -10.11 16.48
CA ILE A 92 2.16 -11.24 16.02
C ILE A 92 2.42 -11.09 14.53
N THR A 93 3.65 -11.33 14.10
CA THR A 93 3.98 -11.50 12.68
C THR A 93 4.16 -13.00 12.41
N PRO A 94 3.20 -13.67 11.75
CA PRO A 94 3.25 -15.11 11.57
C PRO A 94 4.50 -15.62 10.86
N LEU A 95 4.98 -14.90 9.86
CA LEU A 95 6.24 -15.17 9.14
C LEU A 95 7.37 -14.23 9.56
N GLY A 96 7.28 -13.65 10.76
CA GLY A 96 8.24 -12.66 11.25
C GLY A 96 9.63 -13.23 11.52
N PHE A 97 10.64 -12.45 11.17
CA PHE A 97 12.06 -12.71 11.43
C PHE A 97 12.80 -11.42 11.76
N ALA A 98 14.06 -11.51 12.15
CA ALA A 98 14.86 -10.30 12.40
C ALA A 98 14.99 -9.48 11.10
N GLY A 99 14.50 -8.22 11.14
CA GLY A 99 14.51 -7.33 9.98
C GLY A 99 13.33 -7.49 8.99
N ASP A 100 12.24 -8.15 9.38
CA ASP A 100 11.04 -8.31 8.54
C ASP A 100 10.45 -6.95 8.09
N GLY A 101 10.56 -5.90 8.91
CA GLY A 101 10.17 -4.55 8.54
C GLY A 101 10.97 -3.98 7.37
N LEU A 102 12.28 -4.26 7.29
CA LEU A 102 13.13 -3.84 6.17
C LEU A 102 12.76 -4.62 4.90
N VAL A 103 12.54 -5.94 5.02
CA VAL A 103 12.14 -6.76 3.87
C VAL A 103 10.78 -6.34 3.35
N LEU A 104 9.83 -6.02 4.22
CA LEU A 104 8.54 -5.47 3.82
C LEU A 104 8.70 -4.20 2.98
N LEU A 105 9.55 -3.25 3.43
CA LEU A 105 9.84 -2.03 2.69
C LEU A 105 10.39 -2.34 1.29
N TYR A 106 11.41 -3.21 1.19
CA TYR A 106 11.99 -3.58 -0.10
C TYR A 106 11.02 -4.31 -1.03
N LEU A 107 10.11 -5.13 -0.50
CA LEU A 107 9.07 -5.79 -1.28
C LEU A 107 8.05 -4.78 -1.84
N LEU A 108 7.68 -3.77 -1.07
CA LEU A 108 6.82 -2.68 -1.53
C LEU A 108 7.52 -1.86 -2.62
N ALA A 109 8.80 -1.52 -2.42
CA ALA A 109 9.63 -0.85 -3.43
C ALA A 109 9.75 -1.67 -4.71
N LEU A 110 10.01 -2.96 -4.59
CA LEU A 110 10.08 -3.87 -5.74
C LEU A 110 8.76 -3.91 -6.51
N SER A 111 7.63 -3.96 -5.79
CA SER A 111 6.30 -3.92 -6.42
C SER A 111 6.09 -2.65 -7.22
N SER A 112 6.44 -1.48 -6.66
CA SER A 112 6.32 -0.17 -7.33
C SER A 112 7.27 -0.05 -8.52
N ALA A 113 8.53 -0.47 -8.34
CA ALA A 113 9.52 -0.47 -9.40
C ALA A 113 9.10 -1.39 -10.56
N ALA A 114 8.53 -2.55 -10.27
CA ALA A 114 8.03 -3.47 -11.29
C ALA A 114 6.86 -2.86 -12.08
N LEU A 115 5.94 -2.12 -11.42
CA LEU A 115 4.87 -1.38 -12.11
C LEU A 115 5.45 -0.31 -13.04
N ALA A 116 6.42 0.46 -12.57
CA ALA A 116 7.08 1.49 -13.38
C ALA A 116 7.87 0.86 -14.55
N LEU A 117 8.56 -0.26 -14.32
CA LEU A 117 9.26 -0.99 -15.38
C LEU A 117 8.30 -1.58 -16.41
N ALA A 118 7.13 -2.07 -16.01
CA ALA A 118 6.10 -2.52 -16.93
C ALA A 118 5.70 -1.41 -17.90
N GLY A 119 5.40 -0.20 -17.37
CA GLY A 119 5.07 0.96 -18.20
C GLY A 119 6.23 1.44 -19.07
N SER A 120 7.45 1.50 -18.53
CA SER A 120 8.64 1.99 -19.24
C SER A 120 9.09 1.07 -20.37
N ALA A 121 8.90 -0.25 -20.20
CA ALA A 121 9.24 -1.25 -21.19
C ALA A 121 8.17 -1.41 -22.29
N SER A 122 7.04 -0.72 -22.16
CA SER A 122 6.05 -0.60 -23.22
C SER A 122 6.50 0.45 -24.25
N ALA A 123 6.18 0.25 -25.52
CA ALA A 123 6.59 1.17 -26.59
C ALA A 123 5.78 2.49 -26.65
N SER A 124 5.06 2.84 -25.58
CA SER A 124 4.17 4.00 -25.53
C SER A 124 4.78 5.17 -24.77
N PRO A 125 4.85 6.38 -25.38
CA PRO A 125 5.27 7.59 -24.67
C PRO A 125 4.41 7.92 -23.44
N PHE A 126 3.10 7.65 -23.50
CA PHE A 126 2.18 7.90 -22.39
C PHE A 126 2.44 6.96 -21.21
N ALA A 127 2.71 5.67 -21.49
CA ALA A 127 3.08 4.71 -20.47
C ALA A 127 4.42 5.06 -19.82
N PHE A 128 5.40 5.54 -20.58
CA PHE A 128 6.69 6.00 -20.07
C PHE A 128 6.52 7.24 -19.16
N LEU A 129 5.69 8.20 -19.55
CA LEU A 129 5.39 9.37 -18.72
C LEU A 129 4.66 8.96 -17.42
N GLY A 130 3.70 8.03 -17.49
CA GLY A 130 3.05 7.45 -16.31
C GLY A 130 4.04 6.77 -15.38
N ALA A 131 4.94 5.95 -15.94
CA ALA A 131 6.00 5.28 -15.19
C ALA A 131 6.96 6.26 -14.51
N SER A 132 7.34 7.34 -15.19
CA SER A 132 8.21 8.38 -14.61
C SER A 132 7.55 9.09 -13.41
N ARG A 133 6.24 9.32 -13.48
CA ARG A 133 5.46 9.88 -12.35
C ARG A 133 5.30 8.88 -11.20
N GLU A 134 5.14 7.58 -11.47
CA GLU A 134 5.15 6.53 -10.44
C GLU A 134 6.51 6.48 -9.72
N MET A 135 7.62 6.54 -10.47
CA MET A 135 8.97 6.59 -9.90
C MET A 135 9.20 7.85 -9.05
N LEU A 136 8.65 8.99 -9.47
CA LEU A 136 8.71 10.22 -8.69
C LEU A 136 7.98 10.07 -7.35
N LEU A 137 6.76 9.53 -7.36
CA LEU A 137 6.02 9.26 -6.12
C LEU A 137 6.78 8.30 -5.21
N LEU A 138 7.29 7.20 -5.76
CA LEU A 138 8.10 6.22 -5.05
C LEU A 138 9.29 6.88 -4.35
N PHE A 139 10.04 7.71 -5.06
CA PHE A 139 11.22 8.41 -4.53
C PHE A 139 10.93 9.25 -3.29
N PHE A 140 9.76 9.88 -3.22
CA PHE A 140 9.37 10.71 -2.07
C PHE A 140 8.65 9.92 -0.97
N VAL A 141 7.81 8.97 -1.32
CA VAL A 141 6.95 8.27 -0.37
C VAL A 141 7.72 7.17 0.38
N GLU A 142 8.61 6.43 -0.30
CA GLU A 142 9.37 5.36 0.35
C GLU A 142 10.27 5.82 1.49
N PRO A 143 11.00 6.94 1.40
CA PRO A 143 11.74 7.45 2.55
C PRO A 143 10.85 7.80 3.75
N ILE A 144 9.59 8.20 3.52
CA ILE A 144 8.63 8.47 4.60
C ILE A 144 8.20 7.15 5.27
N VAL A 145 7.92 6.11 4.50
CA VAL A 145 7.60 4.77 5.04
C VAL A 145 8.81 4.19 5.78
N ALA A 146 10.00 4.29 5.19
CA ALA A 146 11.25 3.87 5.81
C ALA A 146 11.51 4.62 7.14
N GLY A 147 11.31 5.94 7.13
CA GLY A 147 11.44 6.78 8.33
C GLY A 147 10.48 6.39 9.44
N ALA A 148 9.23 6.04 9.11
CA ALA A 148 8.27 5.56 10.10
C ALA A 148 8.71 4.24 10.73
N LEU A 149 9.17 3.28 9.93
CA LEU A 149 9.71 2.01 10.42
C LEU A 149 10.98 2.22 11.24
N PHE A 150 11.83 3.20 10.86
CA PHE A 150 13.04 3.56 11.59
C PHE A 150 12.72 4.16 12.97
N VAL A 151 11.76 5.09 13.06
CA VAL A 151 11.31 5.66 14.36
C VAL A 151 10.82 4.55 15.29
N LEU A 152 10.06 3.60 14.77
CA LEU A 152 9.54 2.48 15.56
C LEU A 152 10.64 1.49 15.94
N GLY A 153 11.56 1.22 15.02
CA GLY A 153 12.73 0.36 15.27
C GLY A 153 13.65 0.94 16.34
N LEU A 154 13.89 2.26 16.33
CA LEU A 154 14.67 2.94 17.38
C LEU A 154 14.01 2.79 18.75
N LYS A 155 12.69 2.98 18.84
CA LYS A 155 11.95 2.87 20.10
C LYS A 155 11.86 1.44 20.62
N ALA A 156 11.67 0.47 19.74
CA ALA A 156 11.61 -0.95 20.09
C ALA A 156 12.97 -1.61 20.27
N GLY A 157 14.06 -0.94 19.83
CA GLY A 157 15.41 -1.53 19.80
C GLY A 157 15.53 -2.69 18.79
N SER A 158 14.61 -2.83 17.86
CA SER A 158 14.53 -3.93 16.92
C SER A 158 13.79 -3.53 15.64
N PHE A 159 14.26 -4.03 14.49
CA PHE A 159 13.54 -3.87 13.22
C PHE A 159 12.52 -4.98 12.94
N ARG A 160 12.18 -5.73 13.95
CA ARG A 160 11.13 -6.74 13.90
C ARG A 160 9.77 -6.07 14.12
N LEU A 161 8.84 -6.25 13.20
CA LEU A 161 7.52 -5.60 13.26
C LEU A 161 6.73 -6.01 14.52
N ALA A 162 6.85 -7.26 14.95
CA ALA A 162 6.21 -7.72 16.18
C ALA A 162 6.71 -6.96 17.42
N ASP A 163 8.02 -6.69 17.51
CA ASP A 163 8.61 -5.97 18.64
C ASP A 163 8.15 -4.50 18.62
N ALA A 164 8.08 -3.88 17.44
CA ALA A 164 7.58 -2.53 17.26
C ALA A 164 6.11 -2.40 17.71
N VAL A 165 5.25 -3.34 17.30
CA VAL A 165 3.82 -3.37 17.71
C VAL A 165 3.68 -3.62 19.21
N ALA A 166 4.46 -4.55 19.78
CA ALA A 166 4.45 -4.84 21.22
C ALA A 166 4.92 -3.64 22.04
N TRP A 167 6.01 -2.96 21.62
CA TRP A 167 6.51 -1.77 22.27
C TRP A 167 5.48 -0.64 22.27
N GLN A 168 4.88 -0.39 21.10
CA GLN A 168 3.85 0.62 20.92
C GLN A 168 2.60 0.35 21.78
N GLY A 169 2.19 -0.92 21.89
CA GLY A 169 1.08 -1.34 22.74
C GLY A 169 1.33 -1.12 24.25
N ALA A 170 2.59 -1.24 24.69
CA ALA A 170 2.98 -1.08 26.08
C ALA A 170 3.19 0.38 26.49
N HIS A 171 3.78 1.21 25.63
CA HIS A 171 4.24 2.57 25.97
C HIS A 171 3.42 3.68 25.31
N GLY A 172 2.57 3.33 24.33
CA GLY A 172 1.87 4.31 23.50
C GLY A 172 2.78 5.01 22.48
N PRO A 173 2.22 5.90 21.66
CA PRO A 173 2.95 6.45 20.50
C PRO A 173 4.07 7.45 20.85
N GLY A 174 4.03 8.15 22.00
CA GLY A 174 4.94 9.26 22.27
C GLY A 174 4.87 10.37 21.21
N VAL A 175 5.64 11.43 21.35
CA VAL A 175 5.64 12.57 20.41
C VAL A 175 6.15 12.14 19.04
N SER A 176 7.30 11.46 18.98
CA SER A 176 7.90 10.99 17.73
C SER A 176 7.01 9.99 17.00
N GLY A 177 6.31 9.09 17.71
CA GLY A 177 5.37 8.15 17.14
C GLY A 177 4.14 8.84 16.54
N VAL A 178 3.59 9.86 17.21
CA VAL A 178 2.46 10.65 16.68
C VAL A 178 2.87 11.41 15.41
N LEU A 179 4.05 12.04 15.40
CA LEU A 179 4.55 12.73 14.21
C LEU A 179 4.80 11.76 13.04
N ALA A 180 5.38 10.59 13.30
CA ALA A 180 5.59 9.56 12.30
C ALA A 180 4.26 9.01 11.75
N ALA A 181 3.26 8.78 12.62
CA ALA A 181 1.92 8.37 12.21
C ALA A 181 1.25 9.44 11.34
N ALA A 182 1.32 10.72 11.72
CA ALA A 182 0.79 11.82 10.94
C ALA A 182 1.45 11.91 9.56
N ALA A 183 2.78 11.85 9.49
CA ALA A 183 3.51 11.87 8.24
C ALA A 183 3.14 10.67 7.35
N LEU A 184 3.03 9.48 7.91
CA LEU A 184 2.67 8.28 7.16
C LEU A 184 1.21 8.31 6.68
N LEU A 185 0.27 8.83 7.48
CA LEU A 185 -1.12 9.03 7.06
C LEU A 185 -1.23 10.01 5.89
N LEU A 186 -0.46 11.09 5.92
CA LEU A 186 -0.38 12.04 4.83
C LEU A 186 0.26 11.41 3.57
N ALA A 187 1.32 10.64 3.73
CA ALA A 187 1.96 9.89 2.64
C ALA A 187 1.06 8.78 2.07
N LEU A 188 0.16 8.21 2.88
CA LEU A 188 -0.78 7.17 2.44
C LEU A 188 -1.68 7.65 1.29
N LEU A 189 -2.08 8.93 1.29
CA LEU A 189 -2.83 9.54 0.19
C LEU A 189 -2.07 9.42 -1.15
N ALA A 190 -0.78 9.74 -1.13
CA ALA A 190 0.07 9.66 -2.31
C ALA A 190 0.39 8.20 -2.68
N TYR A 191 0.64 7.34 -1.69
CA TYR A 191 0.94 5.93 -1.91
C TYR A 191 -0.23 5.17 -2.57
N MET A 192 -1.46 5.53 -2.22
CA MET A 192 -2.65 4.93 -2.81
C MET A 192 -2.91 5.39 -4.25
N GLY A 193 -2.16 6.38 -4.78
CA GLY A 193 -2.35 6.90 -6.13
C GLY A 193 -3.76 7.41 -6.39
N ARG A 194 -4.46 7.83 -5.33
CA ARG A 194 -5.81 8.39 -5.40
C ARG A 194 -5.76 9.90 -5.41
N LEU A 195 -6.82 10.54 -5.87
CA LEU A 195 -6.93 11.99 -5.74
C LEU A 195 -6.60 12.42 -4.30
N PRO A 196 -5.76 13.43 -4.13
CA PRO A 196 -5.20 14.36 -5.13
C PRO A 196 -3.93 13.89 -5.86
N PHE A 197 -3.39 12.69 -5.58
CA PHE A 197 -2.12 12.15 -6.10
C PHE A 197 -2.29 11.11 -7.22
N ASP A 198 -3.37 11.16 -7.98
CA ASP A 198 -3.62 10.33 -9.16
C ASP A 198 -2.74 10.80 -10.35
N LEU A 199 -1.41 10.82 -10.13
CA LEU A 199 -0.44 11.31 -11.10
C LEU A 199 -0.04 10.28 -12.15
N PRO A 200 0.19 8.99 -11.79
CA PRO A 200 0.65 8.00 -12.75
C PRO A 200 -0.43 7.59 -13.76
N GLU A 201 -1.67 7.42 -13.31
CA GLU A 201 -2.77 6.99 -14.16
C GLU A 201 -3.38 8.13 -14.97
N ALA A 202 -3.47 9.30 -14.39
CA ALA A 202 -3.84 10.59 -15.00
C ALA A 202 -4.73 10.47 -16.25
N ASP A 203 -5.91 9.85 -16.13
CA ASP A 203 -6.79 9.51 -17.27
C ASP A 203 -6.99 10.66 -18.27
N GLN A 204 -7.09 11.91 -17.79
CA GLN A 204 -7.28 13.09 -18.63
C GLN A 204 -6.02 13.56 -19.36
N GLU A 205 -4.83 13.19 -18.86
CA GLU A 205 -3.53 13.63 -19.42
C GLU A 205 -2.79 12.48 -20.11
N LEU A 206 -2.84 11.28 -19.54
CA LEU A 206 -2.03 10.12 -19.92
C LEU A 206 -2.85 8.89 -20.34
N LEU A 207 -4.19 8.99 -20.40
CA LEU A 207 -5.10 7.91 -20.84
C LEU A 207 -4.92 6.59 -20.09
N GLY A 208 -4.59 6.64 -18.79
CA GLY A 208 -4.33 5.46 -17.97
C GLY A 208 -2.85 5.16 -17.74
N GLY A 209 -1.94 6.00 -18.22
CA GLY A 209 -0.51 5.98 -17.88
C GLY A 209 0.18 4.64 -18.06
N THR A 210 0.76 4.10 -16.97
CA THR A 210 1.52 2.83 -16.99
C THR A 210 0.72 1.64 -17.51
N SER A 211 -0.61 1.67 -17.42
CA SER A 211 -1.49 0.56 -17.77
C SER A 211 -2.05 0.60 -19.20
N ILE A 212 -1.81 1.69 -19.96
CA ILE A 212 -2.46 1.94 -21.27
C ILE A 212 -2.21 0.83 -22.32
N GLU A 213 -1.01 0.24 -22.32
CA GLU A 213 -0.61 -0.78 -23.29
C GLU A 213 -0.95 -2.21 -22.85
N PHE A 214 -1.51 -2.37 -21.67
CA PHE A 214 -1.86 -3.67 -21.14
C PHE A 214 -3.34 -3.95 -21.26
N GLY A 215 -3.68 -5.14 -21.77
CA GLY A 215 -5.04 -5.65 -21.86
C GLY A 215 -5.19 -7.01 -21.18
N GLY A 216 -6.43 -7.47 -21.04
CA GLY A 216 -6.72 -8.81 -20.55
C GLY A 216 -6.11 -9.11 -19.17
N ARG A 217 -5.50 -10.28 -19.02
CA ARG A 217 -4.96 -10.78 -17.75
C ARG A 217 -3.87 -9.89 -17.17
N ARG A 218 -3.01 -9.30 -18.00
CA ARG A 218 -1.92 -8.44 -17.52
C ARG A 218 -2.44 -7.16 -16.89
N LEU A 219 -3.46 -6.55 -17.48
CA LEU A 219 -4.13 -5.40 -16.87
C LEU A 219 -4.82 -5.77 -15.56
N ALA A 220 -5.42 -6.98 -15.49
CA ALA A 220 -5.98 -7.48 -14.24
C ALA A 220 -4.91 -7.58 -13.14
N LEU A 221 -3.72 -8.13 -13.45
CA LEU A 221 -2.60 -8.24 -12.51
C LEU A 221 -2.12 -6.87 -12.02
N LEU A 222 -1.95 -5.89 -12.92
CA LEU A 222 -1.55 -4.52 -12.57
C LEU A 222 -2.56 -3.88 -11.61
N ARG A 223 -3.85 -3.95 -11.92
CA ARG A 223 -4.91 -3.42 -11.05
C ARG A 223 -4.98 -4.14 -9.72
N TRP A 224 -4.85 -5.46 -9.72
CA TRP A 224 -4.84 -6.24 -8.49
C TRP A 224 -3.64 -5.89 -7.60
N THR A 225 -2.48 -5.67 -8.20
CA THR A 225 -1.29 -5.19 -7.49
C THR A 225 -1.56 -3.89 -6.74
N LEU A 226 -2.21 -2.92 -7.38
CA LEU A 226 -2.58 -1.66 -6.73
C LEU A 226 -3.50 -1.90 -5.52
N PHE A 227 -4.52 -2.75 -5.65
CA PHE A 227 -5.41 -3.08 -4.54
C PHE A 227 -4.67 -3.75 -3.38
N VAL A 228 -3.77 -4.69 -3.68
CA VAL A 228 -2.95 -5.36 -2.66
C VAL A 228 -2.02 -4.37 -1.97
N ARG A 229 -1.33 -3.51 -2.69
CA ARG A 229 -0.46 -2.47 -2.13
C ARG A 229 -1.23 -1.56 -1.16
N TRP A 230 -2.43 -1.14 -1.52
CA TRP A 230 -3.28 -0.33 -0.63
C TRP A 230 -3.64 -1.06 0.66
N LEU A 231 -4.05 -2.32 0.55
CA LEU A 231 -4.31 -3.16 1.72
C LEU A 231 -3.08 -3.24 2.62
N VAL A 232 -1.91 -3.55 2.05
CA VAL A 232 -0.66 -3.76 2.80
C VAL A 232 -0.26 -2.51 3.56
N VAL A 233 -0.22 -1.34 2.91
CA VAL A 233 0.22 -0.11 3.58
C VAL A 233 -0.83 0.39 4.58
N ALA A 234 -2.12 0.33 4.26
CA ALA A 234 -3.17 0.68 5.21
C ALA A 234 -3.16 -0.25 6.45
N TRP A 235 -2.88 -1.54 6.23
CA TRP A 235 -2.75 -2.51 7.32
C TRP A 235 -1.53 -2.23 8.20
N LEU A 236 -0.38 -1.95 7.58
CA LEU A 236 0.83 -1.56 8.31
C LEU A 236 0.57 -0.37 9.21
N VAL A 237 -0.03 0.69 8.67
CA VAL A 237 -0.41 1.89 9.45
C VAL A 237 -1.36 1.53 10.59
N ALA A 238 -2.39 0.74 10.31
CA ALA A 238 -3.41 0.39 11.30
C ALA A 238 -2.85 -0.43 12.47
N GLU A 239 -2.01 -1.43 12.19
CA GLU A 239 -1.52 -2.34 13.23
C GLU A 239 -0.33 -1.76 14.00
N VAL A 240 0.50 -0.96 13.34
CA VAL A 240 1.69 -0.40 13.99
C VAL A 240 1.34 0.78 14.88
N PHE A 241 0.45 1.66 14.45
CA PHE A 241 0.11 2.86 15.23
C PHE A 241 -1.10 2.71 16.14
N VAL A 242 -1.95 1.72 15.89
CA VAL A 242 -3.08 1.37 16.75
C VAL A 242 -3.03 -0.12 17.08
N PRO A 243 -2.02 -0.58 17.83
CA PRO A 243 -1.86 -1.99 18.15
C PRO A 243 -3.04 -2.50 18.96
N THR A 244 -3.48 -3.71 18.65
CA THR A 244 -4.54 -4.39 19.39
C THR A 244 -4.07 -5.79 19.77
N PRO A 245 -3.51 -5.97 20.96
CA PRO A 245 -3.05 -7.28 21.43
C PRO A 245 -4.25 -8.16 21.78
N LEU A 246 -4.82 -8.81 20.78
CA LEU A 246 -5.94 -9.73 20.91
C LEU A 246 -5.60 -11.09 20.31
N PRO A 247 -6.26 -12.18 20.74
CA PRO A 247 -6.16 -13.48 20.08
C PRO A 247 -6.51 -13.34 18.58
N LEU A 248 -5.83 -14.13 17.73
CA LEU A 248 -5.90 -14.06 16.27
C LEU A 248 -7.35 -14.01 15.71
N VAL A 249 -8.26 -14.78 16.33
CA VAL A 249 -9.67 -14.86 15.92
C VAL A 249 -10.38 -13.50 15.99
N PHE A 250 -10.06 -12.69 17.01
CA PHE A 250 -10.63 -11.33 17.17
C PHE A 250 -9.75 -10.25 16.54
N ALA A 251 -8.44 -10.49 16.51
CA ALA A 251 -7.48 -9.54 15.95
C ALA A 251 -7.69 -9.32 14.46
N LEU A 252 -7.91 -10.38 13.68
CA LEU A 252 -8.05 -10.29 12.23
C LEU A 252 -9.31 -9.50 11.79
N PRO A 253 -10.52 -9.75 12.32
CA PRO A 253 -11.69 -8.90 12.04
C PRO A 253 -11.49 -7.46 12.46
N LEU A 254 -10.91 -7.21 13.64
CA LEU A 254 -10.68 -5.85 14.14
C LEU A 254 -9.64 -5.11 13.31
N ALA A 255 -8.55 -5.77 12.90
CA ALA A 255 -7.57 -5.22 11.97
C ALA A 255 -8.23 -4.82 10.65
N PHE A 256 -9.11 -5.67 10.11
CA PHE A 256 -9.85 -5.36 8.89
C PHE A 256 -10.79 -4.15 9.06
N VAL A 257 -11.43 -4.00 10.19
CA VAL A 257 -12.26 -2.81 10.52
C VAL A 257 -11.39 -1.55 10.57
N LYS A 258 -10.22 -1.58 11.24
CA LYS A 258 -9.28 -0.44 11.29
C LYS A 258 -8.79 -0.05 9.90
N VAL A 259 -8.37 -1.02 9.11
CA VAL A 259 -7.94 -0.82 7.72
C VAL A 259 -9.06 -0.21 6.87
N THR A 260 -10.27 -0.73 7.02
CA THR A 260 -11.45 -0.18 6.33
C THR A 260 -11.70 1.27 6.75
N GLY A 261 -11.56 1.58 8.03
CA GLY A 261 -11.67 2.96 8.55
C GLY A 261 -10.64 3.90 7.91
N LEU A 262 -9.37 3.48 7.79
CA LEU A 262 -8.34 4.25 7.09
C LEU A 262 -8.66 4.44 5.62
N VAL A 263 -9.11 3.40 4.93
CA VAL A 263 -9.50 3.48 3.52
C VAL A 263 -10.69 4.43 3.33
N VAL A 264 -11.66 4.41 4.23
CA VAL A 264 -12.79 5.36 4.25
C VAL A 264 -12.30 6.80 4.46
N LEU A 265 -11.37 7.02 5.38
CA LEU A 265 -10.76 8.32 5.62
C LEU A 265 -10.06 8.85 4.37
N VAL A 266 -9.22 8.03 3.73
CA VAL A 266 -8.52 8.38 2.48
C VAL A 266 -9.52 8.64 1.35
N ALA A 267 -10.55 7.80 1.21
CA ALA A 267 -11.60 7.99 0.21
C ALA A 267 -12.38 9.30 0.45
N GLY A 268 -12.65 9.64 1.73
CA GLY A 268 -13.26 10.90 2.12
C GLY A 268 -12.38 12.10 1.76
N ALA A 269 -11.11 12.06 2.12
CA ALA A 269 -10.15 13.10 1.76
C ALA A 269 -10.07 13.29 0.25
N SER A 270 -10.04 12.18 -0.52
CA SER A 270 -9.99 12.22 -1.99
C SER A 270 -11.24 12.81 -2.65
N ALA A 271 -12.38 12.82 -1.96
CA ALA A 271 -13.61 13.43 -2.46
C ALA A 271 -13.65 14.95 -2.25
N LEU A 272 -12.85 15.47 -1.29
CA LEU A 272 -12.85 16.89 -0.91
C LEU A 272 -11.78 17.71 -1.63
N VAL A 273 -10.77 17.05 -2.20
CA VAL A 273 -9.60 17.73 -2.77
C VAL A 273 -9.52 17.50 -4.28
N ALA A 274 -9.23 18.56 -5.02
CA ALA A 274 -8.98 18.50 -6.45
C ALA A 274 -7.57 17.90 -6.72
N ARG A 275 -7.36 17.41 -7.94
CA ARG A 275 -6.08 16.86 -8.39
C ARG A 275 -4.95 17.88 -8.27
N LEU A 276 -3.82 17.47 -7.74
CA LEU A 276 -2.60 18.28 -7.68
C LEU A 276 -1.80 18.17 -8.98
N ARG A 277 -1.19 19.27 -9.37
CA ARG A 277 -0.13 19.26 -10.40
C ARG A 277 1.11 18.59 -9.81
N VAL A 278 1.96 18.03 -10.67
CA VAL A 278 3.20 17.33 -10.27
C VAL A 278 4.07 18.20 -9.35
N ASP A 279 4.21 19.50 -9.65
CA ASP A 279 5.02 20.43 -8.85
C ASP A 279 4.48 20.62 -7.43
N HIS A 280 3.16 20.79 -7.31
CA HIS A 280 2.51 20.94 -6.01
C HIS A 280 2.54 19.62 -5.21
N ALA A 281 2.36 18.48 -5.87
CA ALA A 281 2.46 17.17 -5.24
C ALA A 281 3.87 16.92 -4.68
N ARG A 282 4.91 17.26 -5.45
CA ARG A 282 6.31 17.19 -5.01
C ARG A 282 6.56 18.10 -3.81
N ALA A 283 6.14 19.37 -3.86
CA ALA A 283 6.32 20.31 -2.74
C ALA A 283 5.62 19.82 -1.47
N TRP A 284 4.41 19.26 -1.60
CA TRP A 284 3.68 18.69 -0.48
C TRP A 284 4.38 17.46 0.11
N LEU A 285 4.87 16.54 -0.72
CA LEU A 285 5.61 15.36 -0.26
C LEU A 285 6.93 15.72 0.43
N VAL A 286 7.62 16.76 -0.02
CA VAL A 286 8.81 17.33 0.67
C VAL A 286 8.43 17.80 2.08
N GLN A 287 7.31 18.52 2.23
CA GLN A 287 6.83 18.98 3.55
C GLN A 287 6.51 17.79 4.48
N VAL A 288 5.86 16.74 3.95
CA VAL A 288 5.60 15.50 4.71
C VAL A 288 6.90 14.78 5.06
N GLY A 289 7.89 14.77 4.16
CA GLY A 289 9.23 14.25 4.43
C GLY A 289 9.95 15.02 5.54
N LEU A 290 9.81 16.36 5.58
CA LEU A 290 10.34 17.17 6.68
C LEU A 290 9.65 16.85 8.01
N LEU A 291 8.33 16.65 8.02
CA LEU A 291 7.61 16.21 9.21
C LEU A 291 8.14 14.86 9.72
N MET A 292 8.43 13.91 8.80
CA MET A 292 9.06 12.63 9.15
C MET A 292 10.48 12.83 9.70
N ALA A 293 11.27 13.74 9.14
CA ALA A 293 12.60 14.06 9.64
C ALA A 293 12.53 14.60 11.09
N PHE A 294 11.58 15.46 11.40
CA PHE A 294 11.33 15.89 12.78
C PHE A 294 10.95 14.69 13.69
N ALA A 295 10.11 13.78 13.24
CA ALA A 295 9.77 12.57 14.00
C ALA A 295 11.02 11.73 14.34
N ILE A 296 11.95 11.58 13.39
CA ILE A 296 13.22 10.88 13.60
C ILE A 296 14.09 11.60 14.63
N VAL A 297 14.21 12.93 14.54
CA VAL A 297 14.98 13.73 15.51
C VAL A 297 14.42 13.57 16.93
N PHE A 298 13.08 13.66 17.09
CA PHE A 298 12.45 13.43 18.39
C PHE A 298 12.65 12.01 18.90
N ALA A 299 12.65 11.00 18.03
CA ALA A 299 12.93 9.62 18.43
C ALA A 299 14.38 9.43 18.92
N LEU A 300 15.35 10.13 18.32
CA LEU A 300 16.75 10.10 18.74
C LEU A 300 16.99 10.81 20.09
N ILE A 301 16.18 11.83 20.40
CA ILE A 301 16.24 12.56 21.69
C ILE A 301 15.54 11.76 22.81
N GLY A 302 14.80 10.70 22.48
CA GLY A 302 14.15 9.81 23.45
C GLY A 302 12.71 10.22 23.82
N SER A 303 12.00 10.95 22.97
CA SER A 303 10.61 11.41 23.18
C SER A 303 9.58 10.64 22.37
#